data_802c59a65adef5e73c469d64efda8574
#
_entry.id   802c59a65adef5e73c469d64efda8574
#
_cell.length_a   1.000
_cell.length_b   1.000
_cell.length_c   1.000
_cell.angle_alpha   90.00
_cell.angle_beta   90.00
_cell.angle_gamma   90.00
#
_symmetry.space_group_name_H-M   'P 1'
#
loop_
_entity.id
_entity.type
_entity.pdbx_description
1 polymer ?
#
loop_
_entity_poly.entity_id
_entity_poly.type
_entity_poly.pdbx_seq_one_letter_code
_entity_poly.pdbx_strand_id
1 'polypeptide(L)'
;EYQMAYRAGKIAKETKDTSIRSVNLATKIARKAQEVFVRNVTTLISMGLLLILLLSVMTGFASCSAMFSNGISTVIASSYIADPDEIEKAELYYTQLEASLQQKINQMEARYPGKDEYRYNIGEIGHDPHTLISYLTASYGDFKFDEIKGELETIFSLQYGITVEEKSETRQETSTIQVGQSLGNVVTSGYCNCPICCGVWSGGPTASGAMPQANHTLAVDAANPFLPMGTKVVMNGIEYTVEDTGNFAQYGVQFDVYYDNHAVAEAHGHQTWECFLAEGNQNSVEVTRTVTADVLNVSVQAKPLRSVILSRMEEDEQEIYEEVYSNRGNLQTYKTPVELNWYAYISTYYGYSVNNGTGQTQLHRGVTVNVRQGTEVKSAMNGFVVDVGYSGTFGNYVVTQDKKGVQIKYAYLQGISVANGQEVTTDTVIGTTGSTGSATGSQLYLELDKDGEYYNPVFYISTGDSGLYGGGGSYDDETVRRLFAEADKYLGMPYVWGGSSPETSFDCSGFVSYVFTNSGVCNMGRLTAQGIYDICMPVSPEEARPGDIIFFTGTYDAGEPVTHVGIYAGDGQMIHCGNPIQYTSINSAYWQSHFYAFGRP
;
A
#
# COMPACT_ATOMS: atom_id res chain seq x y z
N GLU A 1 -1.78 -37.14 8.19
CA GLU A 1 -2.27 -38.30 8.98
C GLU A 1 -2.48 -37.91 10.45
N TYR A 2 -1.49 -37.27 11.10
CA TYR A 2 -1.59 -36.81 12.49
C TYR A 2 -2.72 -35.80 12.69
N GLN A 3 -2.87 -34.84 11.80
CA GLN A 3 -3.93 -33.83 11.83
C GLN A 3 -5.34 -34.42 11.65
N MET A 4 -5.51 -35.44 10.81
CA MET A 4 -6.79 -36.17 10.64
C MET A 4 -7.19 -37.00 11.87
N ALA A 5 -6.26 -37.76 12.44
CA ALA A 5 -6.51 -38.58 13.62
C ALA A 5 -6.96 -37.76 14.83
N TYR A 6 -6.48 -36.53 14.91
CA TYR A 6 -6.79 -35.64 16.01
C TYR A 6 -8.15 -34.94 15.88
N ARG A 7 -8.59 -34.58 14.65
CA ARG A 7 -9.96 -34.08 14.45
C ARG A 7 -11.01 -35.10 14.91
N ALA A 8 -10.77 -36.38 14.67
CA ALA A 8 -11.62 -37.47 15.18
C ALA A 8 -11.60 -37.54 16.71
N GLY A 9 -10.47 -37.27 17.36
CA GLY A 9 -10.33 -37.30 18.84
C GLY A 9 -11.01 -36.11 19.55
N LYS A 10 -11.05 -34.92 18.97
CA LYS A 10 -11.73 -33.75 19.55
C LYS A 10 -13.24 -33.93 19.61
N ILE A 11 -13.83 -34.57 18.61
CA ILE A 11 -15.28 -34.81 18.51
C ILE A 11 -15.78 -35.71 19.66
N ALA A 12 -14.96 -36.61 20.15
CA ALA A 12 -15.37 -37.58 21.19
C ALA A 12 -15.36 -37.01 22.63
N LYS A 13 -14.76 -35.87 22.90
CA LYS A 13 -14.48 -35.38 24.26
C LYS A 13 -15.32 -34.19 24.73
N GLU A 14 -15.95 -33.43 23.85
CA GLU A 14 -16.66 -32.19 24.21
C GLU A 14 -18.16 -32.35 24.51
N THR A 15 -18.63 -33.56 24.83
CA THR A 15 -20.05 -33.86 25.07
C THR A 15 -20.58 -33.40 26.41
N LYS A 16 -19.89 -32.59 27.20
CA LYS A 16 -20.44 -32.32 28.56
C LYS A 16 -20.66 -30.85 28.95
N ASP A 17 -20.08 -29.86 28.37
CA ASP A 17 -20.36 -28.48 28.85
C ASP A 17 -19.96 -27.35 27.87
N THR A 18 -20.31 -27.44 26.60
CA THR A 18 -20.12 -26.29 25.68
C THR A 18 -21.37 -26.03 24.86
N SER A 19 -21.67 -24.77 24.62
CA SER A 19 -22.85 -24.26 23.94
C SER A 19 -23.13 -24.99 22.60
N ILE A 20 -24.39 -25.06 22.22
CA ILE A 20 -24.91 -25.66 20.98
C ILE A 20 -24.08 -25.25 19.72
N ARG A 21 -23.43 -24.09 19.75
CA ARG A 21 -22.56 -23.59 18.68
C ARG A 21 -21.29 -24.41 18.47
N SER A 22 -20.57 -24.77 19.54
CA SER A 22 -19.32 -25.56 19.46
C SER A 22 -19.58 -27.00 19.01
N VAL A 23 -20.76 -27.55 19.35
CA VAL A 23 -21.18 -28.89 18.87
C VAL A 23 -21.43 -28.88 17.37
N ASN A 24 -22.04 -27.83 16.83
CA ASN A 24 -22.30 -27.69 15.39
C ASN A 24 -20.99 -27.50 14.60
N LEU A 25 -20.07 -26.71 15.11
CA LEU A 25 -18.74 -26.51 14.48
C LEU A 25 -17.97 -27.83 14.42
N ALA A 26 -17.88 -28.55 15.54
CA ALA A 26 -17.22 -29.85 15.60
C ALA A 26 -17.86 -30.86 14.64
N THR A 27 -19.20 -30.84 14.50
CA THR A 27 -19.94 -31.75 13.62
C THR A 27 -19.69 -31.42 12.13
N LYS A 28 -19.60 -30.13 11.76
CA LYS A 28 -19.30 -29.70 10.39
C LYS A 28 -17.85 -30.01 10.00
N ILE A 29 -16.88 -29.78 10.91
CA ILE A 29 -15.49 -30.18 10.72
C ILE A 29 -15.38 -31.69 10.54
N ALA A 30 -16.12 -32.48 11.34
CA ALA A 30 -16.17 -33.93 11.21
C ALA A 30 -16.78 -34.39 9.88
N ARG A 31 -17.80 -33.70 9.38
CA ARG A 31 -18.43 -34.02 8.09
C ARG A 31 -17.48 -33.74 6.92
N LYS A 32 -16.81 -32.59 6.90
CA LYS A 32 -15.77 -32.29 5.92
C LYS A 32 -14.58 -33.30 6.00
N ALA A 33 -14.13 -33.65 7.21
CA ALA A 33 -13.11 -34.67 7.41
C ALA A 33 -13.56 -36.07 6.93
N GLN A 34 -14.84 -36.41 7.13
CA GLN A 34 -15.42 -37.67 6.69
C GLN A 34 -15.55 -37.74 5.14
N GLU A 35 -15.83 -36.65 4.47
CA GLU A 35 -15.88 -36.58 3.00
C GLU A 35 -14.47 -36.78 2.39
N VAL A 36 -13.42 -36.22 3.01
CA VAL A 36 -12.01 -36.45 2.63
C VAL A 36 -11.59 -37.88 2.95
N PHE A 37 -12.07 -38.45 4.04
CA PHE A 37 -11.76 -39.82 4.50
C PHE A 37 -12.32 -40.90 3.54
N VAL A 38 -13.51 -40.69 2.99
CA VAL A 38 -14.15 -41.67 2.08
C VAL A 38 -13.44 -41.73 0.71
N ARG A 39 -12.67 -40.72 0.33
CA ARG A 39 -11.90 -40.71 -0.92
C ARG A 39 -10.63 -41.57 -0.94
N ASN A 40 -10.08 -41.98 0.21
CA ASN A 40 -8.80 -42.71 0.30
C ASN A 40 -8.88 -44.02 1.06
N VAL A 41 -9.55 -45.02 0.51
CA VAL A 41 -9.79 -46.36 1.16
C VAL A 41 -8.50 -47.18 1.35
N THR A 42 -7.42 -46.95 0.62
CA THR A 42 -6.17 -47.70 0.71
C THR A 42 -5.28 -47.34 1.91
N THR A 43 -5.48 -46.20 2.54
CA THR A 43 -4.73 -45.75 3.72
C THR A 43 -5.35 -46.24 5.05
N LEU A 44 -6.55 -46.80 4.99
CA LEU A 44 -7.37 -47.19 6.14
C LEU A 44 -6.81 -48.36 6.96
N ILE A 45 -6.12 -49.30 6.31
CA ILE A 45 -5.64 -50.54 6.98
C ILE A 45 -4.40 -50.26 7.85
N SER A 46 -3.52 -49.36 7.40
CA SER A 46 -2.34 -48.97 8.16
C SER A 46 -2.68 -48.02 9.34
N MET A 47 -3.72 -47.18 9.20
CA MET A 47 -4.19 -46.29 10.28
C MET A 47 -4.91 -47.04 11.40
N GLY A 48 -5.66 -48.11 11.09
CA GLY A 48 -6.32 -48.94 12.09
C GLY A 48 -5.34 -49.63 13.03
N LEU A 49 -4.22 -50.13 12.52
CA LEU A 49 -3.15 -50.75 13.32
C LEU A 49 -2.40 -49.74 14.20
N LEU A 50 -2.16 -48.51 13.68
CA LEU A 50 -1.52 -47.43 14.45
C LEU A 50 -2.43 -46.88 15.57
N LEU A 51 -3.74 -46.79 15.30
CA LEU A 51 -4.73 -46.39 16.32
C LEU A 51 -4.85 -47.41 17.47
N ILE A 52 -4.81 -48.72 17.18
CA ILE A 52 -4.84 -49.78 18.18
C ILE A 52 -3.54 -49.77 19.03
N LEU A 53 -2.40 -49.49 18.42
CA LEU A 53 -1.12 -49.33 19.13
C LEU A 53 -1.13 -48.09 20.04
N LEU A 54 -1.65 -46.98 19.58
CA LEU A 54 -1.81 -45.73 20.36
C LEU A 54 -2.81 -45.92 21.53
N LEU A 55 -3.92 -46.61 21.32
CA LEU A 55 -4.89 -46.90 22.37
C LEU A 55 -4.33 -47.86 23.44
N SER A 56 -3.48 -48.81 23.09
CA SER A 56 -2.84 -49.72 24.03
C SER A 56 -1.76 -49.04 24.89
N VAL A 57 -1.10 -48.01 24.40
CA VAL A 57 -0.15 -47.18 25.15
C VAL A 57 -0.88 -46.19 26.09
N MET A 58 -2.09 -45.75 25.72
CA MET A 58 -2.88 -44.77 26.48
C MET A 58 -3.60 -45.34 27.71
N THR A 59 -3.80 -46.64 27.79
CA THR A 59 -4.43 -47.28 28.97
C THR A 59 -3.54 -47.33 30.23
N GLY A 60 -2.23 -47.01 30.09
CA GLY A 60 -1.27 -46.96 31.21
C GLY A 60 -1.13 -45.60 31.94
N PHE A 61 -1.72 -44.51 31.45
CA PHE A 61 -1.49 -43.15 31.99
C PHE A 61 -2.78 -42.37 32.24
N ALA A 62 -3.71 -42.91 32.99
CA ALA A 62 -5.03 -42.33 33.22
C ALA A 62 -5.04 -41.02 34.07
N SER A 63 -3.94 -40.57 34.63
CA SER A 63 -3.89 -39.38 35.51
C SER A 63 -3.24 -38.13 34.90
N CYS A 64 -2.49 -38.26 33.81
CA CYS A 64 -1.89 -37.11 33.11
C CYS A 64 -2.62 -36.69 31.79
N SER A 65 -3.60 -37.50 31.36
CA SER A 65 -4.19 -37.38 30.03
C SER A 65 -5.12 -36.15 29.80
N ALA A 66 -5.65 -35.57 30.88
CA ALA A 66 -6.60 -34.43 30.76
C ALA A 66 -5.91 -33.11 30.35
N MET A 67 -4.68 -32.87 30.83
CA MET A 67 -3.93 -31.66 30.44
C MET A 67 -3.32 -31.77 29.04
N PHE A 68 -2.81 -32.93 28.66
CA PHE A 68 -2.21 -33.17 27.35
C PHE A 68 -3.24 -33.16 26.21
N SER A 69 -4.44 -33.70 26.45
CA SER A 69 -5.45 -33.78 25.39
C SER A 69 -6.07 -32.45 25.01
N ASN A 70 -6.20 -31.50 25.95
CA ASN A 70 -6.73 -30.17 25.64
C ASN A 70 -5.73 -29.30 24.85
N GLY A 71 -4.43 -29.37 25.20
CA GLY A 71 -3.39 -28.62 24.51
C GLY A 71 -3.16 -29.10 23.06
N ILE A 72 -3.09 -30.41 22.87
CA ILE A 72 -2.96 -30.99 21.52
C ILE A 72 -4.22 -30.73 20.68
N SER A 73 -5.43 -30.67 21.30
CA SER A 73 -6.70 -30.36 20.64
C SER A 73 -6.75 -28.99 20.02
N THR A 74 -6.31 -27.98 20.74
CA THR A 74 -6.32 -26.59 20.29
C THR A 74 -5.31 -26.39 19.15
N VAL A 75 -4.11 -26.94 19.28
CA VAL A 75 -3.02 -26.77 18.31
C VAL A 75 -3.40 -27.26 16.90
N ILE A 76 -4.18 -28.31 16.76
CA ILE A 76 -4.50 -28.85 15.43
C ILE A 76 -5.78 -28.27 14.84
N ALA A 77 -6.71 -27.82 15.68
CA ALA A 77 -7.86 -27.06 15.17
C ALA A 77 -7.45 -25.70 14.58
N SER A 78 -6.28 -25.22 14.98
CA SER A 78 -5.72 -23.93 14.57
C SER A 78 -4.58 -24.04 13.53
N SER A 79 -4.37 -25.24 12.93
CA SER A 79 -3.27 -25.46 11.99
C SER A 79 -3.73 -25.44 10.52
N TYR A 80 -2.84 -24.99 9.63
CA TYR A 80 -3.00 -25.24 8.20
C TYR A 80 -2.97 -26.73 7.91
N ILE A 81 -3.89 -27.22 7.09
CA ILE A 81 -4.12 -28.65 6.91
C ILE A 81 -3.66 -29.14 5.55
N ALA A 82 -3.60 -28.25 4.56
CA ALA A 82 -3.13 -28.59 3.25
C ALA A 82 -1.64 -28.95 3.26
N ASP A 83 -1.22 -29.68 2.25
CA ASP A 83 0.18 -30.01 2.02
C ASP A 83 0.99 -28.71 1.89
N PRO A 84 2.19 -28.60 2.50
CA PRO A 84 3.04 -27.43 2.37
C PRO A 84 3.26 -26.97 0.92
N ASP A 85 3.47 -27.89 -0.01
CA ASP A 85 3.67 -27.54 -1.42
C ASP A 85 2.41 -26.95 -2.07
N GLU A 86 1.22 -27.33 -1.63
CA GLU A 86 -0.04 -26.75 -2.12
C GLU A 86 -0.29 -25.36 -1.53
N ILE A 87 0.13 -25.13 -0.28
CA ILE A 87 0.13 -23.80 0.36
C ILE A 87 1.04 -22.84 -0.41
N GLU A 88 2.28 -23.27 -0.70
CA GLU A 88 3.23 -22.45 -1.45
C GLU A 88 2.75 -22.13 -2.89
N LYS A 89 2.15 -23.10 -3.58
CA LYS A 89 1.56 -22.86 -4.91
C LYS A 89 0.43 -21.83 -4.86
N ALA A 90 -0.43 -21.88 -3.85
CA ALA A 90 -1.53 -20.94 -3.69
C ALA A 90 -1.00 -19.51 -3.43
N GLU A 91 -0.05 -19.38 -2.54
CA GLU A 91 0.61 -18.12 -2.20
C GLU A 91 1.35 -17.53 -3.41
N LEU A 92 2.20 -18.31 -4.06
CA LEU A 92 2.93 -17.86 -5.25
C LEU A 92 1.99 -17.46 -6.40
N TYR A 93 0.90 -18.18 -6.58
CA TYR A 93 -0.07 -17.82 -7.61
C TYR A 93 -0.76 -16.48 -7.29
N TYR A 94 -1.11 -16.24 -6.04
CA TYR A 94 -1.75 -14.98 -5.66
C TYR A 94 -0.81 -13.79 -5.83
N THR A 95 0.44 -13.91 -5.37
CA THR A 95 1.47 -12.88 -5.60
C THR A 95 1.76 -12.66 -7.09
N GLN A 96 1.64 -13.72 -7.93
CA GLN A 96 1.77 -13.58 -9.38
C GLN A 96 0.62 -12.77 -10.00
N LEU A 97 -0.61 -12.92 -9.50
CA LEU A 97 -1.75 -12.11 -9.94
C LEU A 97 -1.52 -10.64 -9.57
N GLU A 98 -1.04 -10.35 -8.36
CA GLU A 98 -0.69 -9.00 -7.90
C GLU A 98 0.44 -8.38 -8.73
N ALA A 99 1.51 -9.13 -8.99
CA ALA A 99 2.60 -8.69 -9.86
C ALA A 99 2.12 -8.40 -11.28
N SER A 100 1.21 -9.23 -11.81
CA SER A 100 0.60 -9.03 -13.13
C SER A 100 -0.26 -7.76 -13.19
N LEU A 101 -0.99 -7.44 -12.14
CA LEU A 101 -1.74 -6.19 -12.01
C LEU A 101 -0.79 -4.98 -12.00
N GLN A 102 0.26 -5.04 -11.18
CA GLN A 102 1.27 -3.98 -11.11
C GLN A 102 1.97 -3.78 -12.48
N GLN A 103 2.31 -4.85 -13.16
CA GLN A 103 2.91 -4.77 -14.50
C GLN A 103 1.95 -4.14 -15.52
N LYS A 104 0.65 -4.47 -15.42
CA LYS A 104 -0.38 -3.85 -16.26
C LYS A 104 -0.47 -2.35 -16.02
N ILE A 105 -0.40 -1.90 -14.77
CA ILE A 105 -0.39 -0.47 -14.40
C ILE A 105 0.85 0.22 -14.99
N ASN A 106 2.03 -0.36 -14.80
CA ASN A 106 3.29 0.21 -15.29
C ASN A 106 3.35 0.32 -16.84
N GLN A 107 2.49 -0.41 -17.54
CA GLN A 107 2.38 -0.38 -19.01
C GLN A 107 1.32 0.60 -19.53
N MET A 108 0.62 1.34 -18.69
CA MET A 108 -0.50 2.19 -19.12
C MET A 108 -0.07 3.29 -20.10
N GLU A 109 1.05 3.95 -19.86
CA GLU A 109 1.57 4.98 -20.78
C GLU A 109 1.91 4.42 -22.17
N ALA A 110 2.46 3.22 -22.20
CA ALA A 110 2.76 2.53 -23.46
C ALA A 110 1.48 2.04 -24.19
N ARG A 111 0.42 1.70 -23.43
CA ARG A 111 -0.88 1.25 -24.01
C ARG A 111 -1.74 2.42 -24.49
N TYR A 112 -1.61 3.57 -23.88
CA TYR A 112 -2.38 4.78 -24.17
C TYR A 112 -1.42 5.95 -24.48
N PRO A 113 -0.62 5.88 -25.55
CA PRO A 113 0.40 6.88 -25.84
C PRO A 113 -0.21 8.22 -26.26
N GLY A 114 0.53 9.30 -26.02
CA GLY A 114 0.19 10.63 -26.53
C GLY A 114 -0.83 11.38 -25.68
N LYS A 115 -1.02 11.03 -24.44
CA LYS A 115 -1.77 11.83 -23.49
C LYS A 115 -0.89 12.98 -22.97
N ASP A 116 -1.52 14.11 -22.69
CA ASP A 116 -0.84 15.28 -22.10
C ASP A 116 -0.52 15.03 -20.61
N GLU A 117 -1.36 14.21 -19.94
CA GLU A 117 -1.21 13.92 -18.52
C GLU A 117 -1.68 12.48 -18.19
N TYR A 118 -0.93 11.79 -17.33
CA TYR A 118 -1.28 10.49 -16.77
C TYR A 118 -1.45 10.64 -15.27
N ARG A 119 -2.64 10.36 -14.77
CA ARG A 119 -2.98 10.42 -13.35
C ARG A 119 -3.22 9.02 -12.82
N TYR A 120 -2.49 8.67 -11.78
CA TYR A 120 -2.58 7.37 -11.13
C TYR A 120 -3.13 7.54 -9.71
N ASN A 121 -4.22 6.84 -9.43
CA ASN A 121 -4.77 6.67 -8.08
C ASN A 121 -4.78 5.17 -7.77
N ILE A 122 -3.66 4.67 -7.25
CA ILE A 122 -3.41 3.25 -7.08
C ILE A 122 -3.38 2.94 -5.59
N GLY A 123 -4.33 2.13 -5.13
CA GLY A 123 -4.30 1.56 -3.78
C GLY A 123 -3.11 0.60 -3.61
N GLU A 124 -2.78 0.29 -2.36
CA GLU A 124 -1.71 -0.66 -2.04
C GLU A 124 -2.05 -2.04 -2.62
N ILE A 125 -1.13 -2.60 -3.44
CA ILE A 125 -1.25 -3.94 -4.01
C ILE A 125 -0.39 -4.87 -3.18
N GLY A 126 -1.02 -5.81 -2.52
CA GLY A 126 -0.41 -6.79 -1.63
C GLY A 126 -1.45 -7.40 -0.70
N HIS A 127 -1.09 -8.50 -0.07
CA HIS A 127 -1.95 -9.18 0.89
C HIS A 127 -1.12 -9.75 2.04
N ASP A 128 -1.80 -10.09 3.13
CA ASP A 128 -1.22 -10.85 4.22
C ASP A 128 -1.32 -12.35 3.91
N PRO A 129 -0.18 -13.07 3.80
CA PRO A 129 -0.15 -14.50 3.51
C PRO A 129 -0.99 -15.33 4.48
N HIS A 130 -0.98 -14.98 5.76
CA HIS A 130 -1.77 -15.67 6.77
C HIS A 130 -3.28 -15.49 6.57
N THR A 131 -3.72 -14.31 6.11
CA THR A 131 -5.11 -14.06 5.74
C THR A 131 -5.56 -14.99 4.63
N LEU A 132 -4.76 -15.12 3.56
CA LEU A 132 -5.08 -15.97 2.41
C LEU A 132 -5.16 -17.44 2.80
N ILE A 133 -4.11 -17.98 3.43
CA ILE A 133 -4.03 -19.41 3.72
C ILE A 133 -4.99 -19.82 4.85
N SER A 134 -5.28 -18.94 5.81
CA SER A 134 -6.32 -19.20 6.82
C SER A 134 -7.71 -19.29 6.19
N TYR A 135 -8.02 -18.42 5.22
CA TYR A 135 -9.27 -18.53 4.45
C TYR A 135 -9.36 -19.86 3.70
N LEU A 136 -8.33 -20.22 2.94
CA LEU A 136 -8.32 -21.46 2.19
C LEU A 136 -8.46 -22.68 3.10
N THR A 137 -7.82 -22.63 4.27
CA THR A 137 -7.94 -23.68 5.29
C THR A 137 -9.35 -23.77 5.85
N ALA A 138 -9.98 -22.62 6.18
CA ALA A 138 -11.31 -22.60 6.77
C ALA A 138 -12.38 -23.08 5.77
N SER A 139 -12.31 -22.63 4.52
CA SER A 139 -13.33 -22.92 3.52
C SER A 139 -13.10 -24.24 2.75
N TYR A 140 -11.84 -24.65 2.54
CA TYR A 140 -11.50 -25.81 1.69
C TYR A 140 -10.78 -26.93 2.42
N GLY A 141 -10.28 -26.69 3.63
CA GLY A 141 -9.59 -27.72 4.44
C GLY A 141 -8.26 -28.15 3.83
N ASP A 142 -8.09 -29.46 3.55
CA ASP A 142 -6.93 -30.05 2.84
C ASP A 142 -7.10 -29.83 1.33
N PHE A 143 -6.87 -28.60 0.88
CA PHE A 143 -7.05 -28.22 -0.52
C PHE A 143 -5.90 -28.68 -1.41
N LYS A 144 -6.21 -28.81 -2.71
CA LYS A 144 -5.23 -28.89 -3.78
C LYS A 144 -5.29 -27.61 -4.62
N PHE A 145 -4.13 -27.07 -5.01
CA PHE A 145 -4.03 -25.83 -5.76
C PHE A 145 -4.94 -25.80 -7.01
N ASP A 146 -4.95 -26.87 -7.78
CA ASP A 146 -5.77 -26.96 -9.01
C ASP A 146 -7.28 -26.85 -8.72
N GLU A 147 -7.72 -27.25 -7.52
CA GLU A 147 -9.13 -27.19 -7.11
C GLU A 147 -9.54 -25.77 -6.68
N ILE A 148 -8.60 -24.99 -6.13
CA ILE A 148 -8.89 -23.65 -5.55
C ILE A 148 -8.42 -22.50 -6.45
N LYS A 149 -7.75 -22.78 -7.56
CA LYS A 149 -7.22 -21.75 -8.45
C LYS A 149 -8.28 -20.75 -8.92
N GLY A 150 -9.46 -21.24 -9.31
CA GLY A 150 -10.58 -20.39 -9.72
C GLY A 150 -11.12 -19.52 -8.59
N GLU A 151 -11.03 -19.99 -7.35
CA GLU A 151 -11.38 -19.17 -6.17
C GLU A 151 -10.36 -18.08 -5.93
N LEU A 152 -9.05 -18.36 -6.06
CA LEU A 152 -7.99 -17.35 -5.96
C LEU A 152 -8.20 -16.22 -6.98
N GLU A 153 -8.55 -16.54 -8.22
CA GLU A 153 -8.89 -15.56 -9.26
C GLU A 153 -10.15 -14.75 -8.90
N THR A 154 -11.13 -15.40 -8.29
CA THR A 154 -12.38 -14.76 -7.87
C THR A 154 -12.13 -13.74 -6.74
N ILE A 155 -11.47 -14.15 -5.66
CA ILE A 155 -11.17 -13.24 -4.54
C ILE A 155 -10.24 -12.11 -4.98
N PHE A 156 -9.28 -12.38 -5.87
CA PHE A 156 -8.42 -11.36 -6.45
C PHE A 156 -9.23 -10.31 -7.22
N SER A 157 -10.18 -10.73 -8.07
CA SER A 157 -11.05 -9.83 -8.82
C SER A 157 -12.00 -9.00 -7.94
N LEU A 158 -12.34 -9.51 -6.77
CA LEU A 158 -13.16 -8.79 -5.76
C LEU A 158 -12.31 -7.83 -4.92
N GLN A 159 -11.03 -8.17 -4.70
CA GLN A 159 -10.09 -7.34 -3.98
C GLN A 159 -9.64 -6.14 -4.81
N TYR A 160 -9.32 -6.34 -6.09
CA TYR A 160 -8.76 -5.31 -6.96
C TYR A 160 -9.68 -4.97 -8.13
N GLY A 161 -10.10 -3.72 -8.18
CA GLY A 161 -10.84 -3.14 -9.30
C GLY A 161 -9.99 -2.12 -10.05
N ILE A 162 -9.62 -2.39 -11.31
CA ILE A 162 -8.90 -1.41 -12.14
C ILE A 162 -9.89 -0.66 -13.04
N THR A 163 -9.81 0.65 -13.04
CA THR A 163 -10.56 1.55 -13.92
C THR A 163 -9.58 2.42 -14.71
N VAL A 164 -9.80 2.52 -16.02
CA VAL A 164 -9.03 3.36 -16.92
C VAL A 164 -10.01 4.27 -17.65
N GLU A 165 -9.86 5.59 -17.50
CA GLU A 165 -10.74 6.59 -18.07
C GLU A 165 -9.92 7.59 -18.89
N GLU A 166 -10.28 7.74 -20.18
CA GLU A 166 -9.75 8.78 -21.05
C GLU A 166 -10.68 10.00 -20.99
N LYS A 167 -10.14 11.16 -20.67
CA LYS A 167 -10.90 12.38 -20.51
C LYS A 167 -10.16 13.56 -21.14
N SER A 168 -10.88 14.39 -21.89
CA SER A 168 -10.37 15.70 -22.32
C SER A 168 -10.87 16.76 -21.34
N GLU A 169 -9.95 17.46 -20.69
CA GLU A 169 -10.24 18.49 -19.70
C GLU A 169 -9.79 19.86 -20.24
N THR A 170 -10.69 20.83 -20.14
CA THR A 170 -10.36 22.22 -20.48
C THR A 170 -9.98 22.93 -19.19
N ARG A 171 -8.77 23.50 -19.18
CA ARG A 171 -8.25 24.24 -18.02
C ARG A 171 -7.63 25.58 -18.47
N GLN A 172 -7.54 26.50 -17.53
CA GLN A 172 -6.78 27.73 -17.71
C GLN A 172 -5.35 27.53 -17.24
N GLU A 173 -4.39 27.81 -18.10
CA GLU A 173 -2.97 27.84 -17.76
C GLU A 173 -2.44 29.25 -17.79
N THR A 174 -1.81 29.69 -16.71
CA THR A 174 -1.14 30.97 -16.62
C THR A 174 0.35 30.79 -16.86
N SER A 175 0.90 31.49 -17.81
CA SER A 175 2.33 31.52 -18.11
C SER A 175 2.86 32.93 -18.10
N THR A 176 4.12 33.13 -17.69
CA THR A 176 4.79 34.43 -17.69
C THR A 176 5.54 34.59 -19.01
N ILE A 177 5.17 35.61 -19.78
CA ILE A 177 5.78 35.95 -21.06
C ILE A 177 6.67 37.20 -20.90
N GLN A 178 7.87 37.13 -21.41
CA GLN A 178 8.83 38.25 -21.39
C GLN A 178 8.58 39.21 -22.55
N VAL A 179 8.92 40.49 -22.36
CA VAL A 179 8.90 41.51 -23.43
C VAL A 179 9.67 41.01 -24.66
N GLY A 180 9.07 41.19 -25.83
CA GLY A 180 9.61 40.74 -27.12
C GLY A 180 9.35 39.28 -27.47
N GLN A 181 8.82 38.46 -26.53
CA GLN A 181 8.43 37.09 -26.84
C GLN A 181 7.08 37.03 -27.57
N SER A 182 6.92 36.02 -28.42
CA SER A 182 5.68 35.73 -29.11
C SER A 182 4.64 35.18 -28.13
N LEU A 183 3.45 35.74 -28.19
CA LEU A 183 2.23 35.23 -27.55
C LEU A 183 1.55 34.14 -28.41
N GLY A 184 2.13 33.84 -29.58
CA GLY A 184 1.58 32.94 -30.58
C GLY A 184 0.55 33.61 -31.47
N ASN A 185 -0.15 32.83 -32.27
CA ASN A 185 -1.24 33.28 -33.09
C ASN A 185 -2.50 33.52 -32.26
N VAL A 186 -3.08 34.69 -32.39
CA VAL A 186 -4.32 35.13 -31.74
C VAL A 186 -5.41 35.38 -32.78
N VAL A 187 -6.65 35.04 -32.46
CA VAL A 187 -7.80 35.37 -33.28
C VAL A 187 -8.32 36.73 -32.83
N THR A 188 -8.49 37.64 -33.80
CA THR A 188 -9.00 38.97 -33.56
C THR A 188 -10.33 39.20 -34.28
N SER A 189 -11.21 40.00 -33.70
CA SER A 189 -12.40 40.57 -34.33
C SER A 189 -12.25 42.09 -34.36
N GLY A 190 -13.22 42.79 -34.95
CA GLY A 190 -13.21 44.24 -35.02
C GLY A 190 -14.47 44.89 -34.44
N TYR A 191 -14.29 46.01 -33.73
CA TYR A 191 -15.41 46.78 -33.19
C TYR A 191 -15.20 48.27 -33.39
N CYS A 192 -16.28 49.04 -33.27
CA CYS A 192 -16.25 50.50 -33.26
C CYS A 192 -17.16 51.05 -32.17
N ASN A 193 -17.00 52.32 -31.80
CA ASN A 193 -17.77 52.96 -30.75
C ASN A 193 -19.18 53.39 -31.21
N CYS A 194 -19.90 52.56 -31.95
CA CYS A 194 -21.26 52.83 -32.45
C CYS A 194 -22.32 52.01 -31.69
N PRO A 195 -23.61 52.33 -31.77
CA PRO A 195 -24.68 51.64 -31.11
C PRO A 195 -24.82 50.15 -31.48
N ILE A 196 -24.34 49.75 -32.67
CA ILE A 196 -24.39 48.34 -33.10
C ILE A 196 -23.35 47.52 -32.36
N CYS A 197 -22.11 48.03 -32.23
CA CYS A 197 -21.03 47.33 -31.53
C CYS A 197 -21.09 47.46 -30.01
N CYS A 198 -21.39 48.67 -29.49
CA CYS A 198 -21.29 49.01 -28.08
C CYS A 198 -22.65 49.20 -27.38
N GLY A 199 -23.77 49.10 -28.09
CA GLY A 199 -25.10 49.24 -27.50
C GLY A 199 -25.24 50.55 -26.70
N VAL A 200 -25.60 50.42 -25.44
CA VAL A 200 -25.81 51.56 -24.50
C VAL A 200 -24.52 52.30 -24.14
N TRP A 201 -23.35 51.69 -24.38
CA TRP A 201 -22.03 52.27 -24.10
C TRP A 201 -21.45 53.07 -25.29
N SER A 202 -22.20 53.14 -26.40
CA SER A 202 -21.78 53.86 -27.63
C SER A 202 -21.44 55.33 -27.38
N GLY A 203 -20.33 55.75 -27.95
CA GLY A 203 -19.83 57.13 -27.80
C GLY A 203 -19.12 57.39 -26.46
N GLY A 204 -19.07 56.41 -25.57
CA GLY A 204 -18.42 56.50 -24.27
C GLY A 204 -16.94 56.12 -24.30
N PRO A 205 -16.25 56.25 -23.12
CA PRO A 205 -14.89 55.76 -22.95
C PRO A 205 -14.84 54.26 -22.87
N THR A 206 -13.65 53.68 -23.08
CA THR A 206 -13.31 52.26 -22.86
C THR A 206 -13.40 51.89 -21.40
N ALA A 207 -13.26 50.60 -21.07
CA ALA A 207 -13.21 50.08 -19.67
C ALA A 207 -12.06 50.68 -18.85
N SER A 208 -10.98 51.13 -19.48
CA SER A 208 -9.87 51.87 -18.83
C SER A 208 -10.18 53.33 -18.53
N GLY A 209 -11.26 53.86 -19.09
CA GLY A 209 -11.61 55.28 -19.01
C GLY A 209 -11.03 56.13 -20.13
N ALA A 210 -10.21 55.61 -21.02
CA ALA A 210 -9.68 56.31 -22.20
C ALA A 210 -10.73 56.35 -23.33
N MET A 211 -10.66 57.36 -24.22
CA MET A 211 -11.43 57.35 -25.48
C MET A 211 -10.75 56.37 -26.45
N PRO A 212 -11.50 55.43 -27.07
CA PRO A 212 -10.92 54.45 -27.97
C PRO A 212 -10.32 55.11 -29.22
N GLN A 213 -9.20 54.58 -29.70
CA GLN A 213 -8.46 55.08 -30.87
C GLN A 213 -8.11 53.93 -31.82
N ALA A 214 -8.35 54.14 -33.13
CA ALA A 214 -7.94 53.18 -34.15
C ALA A 214 -6.41 53.02 -34.17
N ASN A 215 -5.92 51.77 -34.41
CA ASN A 215 -4.51 51.41 -34.40
C ASN A 215 -3.84 51.57 -33.00
N HIS A 216 -4.63 51.57 -31.94
CA HIS A 216 -4.14 51.70 -30.57
C HIS A 216 -4.96 50.87 -29.59
N THR A 217 -6.27 51.03 -29.60
CA THR A 217 -7.14 50.40 -28.60
C THR A 217 -7.46 48.95 -28.93
N LEU A 218 -7.32 48.08 -27.93
CA LEU A 218 -7.62 46.67 -27.99
C LEU A 218 -8.55 46.31 -26.83
N ALA A 219 -9.59 45.50 -27.10
CA ALA A 219 -10.43 44.93 -26.07
C ALA A 219 -10.08 43.46 -25.83
N VAL A 220 -10.20 43.03 -24.55
CA VAL A 220 -10.15 41.66 -24.12
C VAL A 220 -11.51 41.20 -23.62
N ASP A 221 -11.72 39.88 -23.49
CA ASP A 221 -12.96 39.38 -22.92
C ASP A 221 -13.05 39.72 -21.41
N ALA A 222 -14.18 40.27 -21.00
CA ALA A 222 -14.37 40.74 -19.62
C ALA A 222 -14.40 39.62 -18.59
N ALA A 223 -14.90 38.43 -18.95
CA ALA A 223 -15.03 37.29 -18.05
C ALA A 223 -13.74 36.46 -18.02
N ASN A 224 -12.98 36.44 -19.11
CA ASN A 224 -11.76 35.65 -19.24
C ASN A 224 -10.70 36.42 -20.08
N PRO A 225 -10.10 37.48 -19.52
CA PRO A 225 -9.17 38.31 -20.25
C PRO A 225 -7.89 37.55 -20.62
N PHE A 226 -7.55 37.52 -21.91
CA PHE A 226 -6.31 36.88 -22.38
C PHE A 226 -5.06 37.62 -21.87
N LEU A 227 -5.12 38.91 -21.70
CA LEU A 227 -4.08 39.77 -21.14
C LEU A 227 -4.67 40.77 -20.14
N PRO A 228 -3.92 41.22 -19.14
CA PRO A 228 -4.33 42.29 -18.23
C PRO A 228 -4.54 43.64 -18.95
N MET A 229 -5.41 44.48 -18.37
CA MET A 229 -5.58 45.87 -18.81
C MET A 229 -4.25 46.62 -18.74
N GLY A 230 -4.00 47.48 -19.74
CA GLY A 230 -2.78 48.24 -19.88
C GLY A 230 -1.63 47.52 -20.57
N THR A 231 -1.79 46.21 -20.87
CA THR A 231 -0.77 45.45 -21.59
C THR A 231 -0.66 45.95 -23.03
N LYS A 232 0.58 46.12 -23.49
CA LYS A 232 0.89 46.52 -24.88
C LYS A 232 1.35 45.33 -25.69
N VAL A 233 0.83 45.20 -26.90
CA VAL A 233 1.17 44.13 -27.83
C VAL A 233 1.42 44.68 -29.23
N VAL A 234 2.28 43.99 -29.98
CA VAL A 234 2.47 44.27 -31.41
C VAL A 234 1.80 43.15 -32.21
N MET A 235 0.87 43.55 -33.07
CA MET A 235 0.20 42.66 -34.03
C MET A 235 0.15 43.31 -35.38
N ASN A 236 0.43 42.57 -36.44
CA ASN A 236 0.44 43.10 -37.82
C ASN A 236 1.25 44.41 -37.99
N GLY A 237 2.35 44.54 -37.22
CA GLY A 237 3.24 45.71 -37.23
C GLY A 237 2.70 46.95 -36.50
N ILE A 238 1.60 46.86 -35.80
CA ILE A 238 0.97 47.96 -35.04
C ILE A 238 1.05 47.60 -33.53
N GLU A 239 1.43 48.60 -32.72
CA GLU A 239 1.37 48.49 -31.27
C GLU A 239 -0.03 48.86 -30.78
N TYR A 240 -0.65 47.90 -30.07
CA TYR A 240 -1.95 48.08 -29.43
C TYR A 240 -1.82 48.07 -27.93
N THR A 241 -2.73 48.72 -27.23
CA THR A 241 -2.85 48.72 -25.79
C THR A 241 -4.20 48.12 -25.39
N VAL A 242 -4.21 47.16 -24.44
CA VAL A 242 -5.43 46.62 -23.87
C VAL A 242 -6.08 47.66 -22.97
N GLU A 243 -7.15 48.30 -23.48
CA GLU A 243 -7.83 49.40 -22.81
C GLU A 243 -9.32 49.17 -22.63
N ASP A 244 -9.87 48.14 -23.30
CA ASP A 244 -11.30 47.90 -23.31
C ASP A 244 -11.65 46.43 -23.00
N THR A 245 -12.93 46.19 -22.75
CA THR A 245 -13.47 44.85 -22.50
C THR A 245 -14.74 44.61 -23.28
N GLY A 246 -14.92 43.36 -23.74
CA GLY A 246 -16.13 42.90 -24.43
C GLY A 246 -16.59 41.52 -23.90
N ASN A 247 -17.59 40.95 -24.56
CA ASN A 247 -18.08 39.60 -24.26
C ASN A 247 -18.03 38.77 -25.55
N PHE A 248 -16.87 38.24 -25.88
CA PHE A 248 -16.61 37.55 -27.14
C PHE A 248 -15.80 36.24 -27.02
N ALA A 249 -15.42 35.82 -25.82
CA ALA A 249 -14.67 34.58 -25.63
C ALA A 249 -15.39 33.36 -26.23
N GLN A 250 -16.72 33.33 -26.17
CA GLN A 250 -17.56 32.28 -26.76
C GLN A 250 -17.37 32.09 -28.28
N TYR A 251 -16.80 33.08 -28.97
CA TYR A 251 -16.52 33.03 -30.41
C TYR A 251 -15.08 32.62 -30.74
N GLY A 252 -14.27 32.23 -29.73
CA GLY A 252 -12.88 31.85 -29.91
C GLY A 252 -11.94 33.03 -30.23
N VAL A 253 -12.35 34.26 -29.95
CA VAL A 253 -11.62 35.49 -30.17
C VAL A 253 -10.85 35.87 -28.92
N GLN A 254 -9.55 36.19 -29.05
CA GLN A 254 -8.71 36.65 -27.94
C GLN A 254 -8.73 38.17 -27.78
N PHE A 255 -8.82 38.89 -28.92
CA PHE A 255 -8.82 40.34 -28.92
C PHE A 255 -9.88 40.90 -29.87
N ASP A 256 -10.48 42.05 -29.50
CA ASP A 256 -11.32 42.83 -30.37
C ASP A 256 -10.63 44.19 -30.68
N VAL A 257 -10.36 44.43 -31.97
CA VAL A 257 -9.57 45.57 -32.45
C VAL A 257 -10.49 46.74 -32.74
N TYR A 258 -10.17 47.91 -32.17
CA TYR A 258 -10.98 49.09 -32.36
C TYR A 258 -10.73 49.77 -33.74
N TYR A 259 -11.82 50.20 -34.38
CA TYR A 259 -11.86 50.95 -35.59
C TYR A 259 -12.79 52.18 -35.44
N ASP A 260 -12.45 53.31 -36.07
CA ASP A 260 -13.27 54.54 -36.03
C ASP A 260 -14.58 54.43 -36.84
N ASN A 261 -14.72 53.39 -37.67
CA ASN A 261 -15.83 53.23 -38.60
C ASN A 261 -16.40 51.81 -38.56
N HIS A 262 -17.74 51.71 -38.48
CA HIS A 262 -18.43 50.40 -38.38
C HIS A 262 -18.15 49.51 -39.60
N ALA A 263 -18.19 50.03 -40.81
CA ALA A 263 -17.94 49.23 -42.01
C ALA A 263 -16.50 48.68 -42.06
N VAL A 264 -15.53 49.35 -41.47
CA VAL A 264 -14.14 48.89 -41.37
C VAL A 264 -14.04 47.81 -40.30
N ALA A 265 -14.73 47.99 -39.15
CA ALA A 265 -14.81 47.01 -38.09
C ALA A 265 -15.47 45.71 -38.58
N GLU A 266 -16.59 45.83 -39.31
CA GLU A 266 -17.28 44.69 -39.90
C GLU A 266 -16.44 43.98 -40.97
N ALA A 267 -15.72 44.74 -41.81
CA ALA A 267 -14.82 44.18 -42.81
C ALA A 267 -13.61 43.45 -42.24
N HIS A 268 -13.22 43.74 -41.01
CA HIS A 268 -12.16 43.00 -40.29
C HIS A 268 -12.53 41.51 -40.17
N GLY A 269 -13.79 41.21 -39.84
CA GLY A 269 -14.24 39.84 -39.59
C GLY A 269 -13.42 39.17 -38.50
N HIS A 270 -13.07 37.91 -38.71
CA HIS A 270 -12.11 37.19 -37.87
C HIS A 270 -10.78 37.07 -38.59
N GLN A 271 -9.71 37.58 -37.99
CA GLN A 271 -8.34 37.49 -38.49
C GLN A 271 -7.47 36.71 -37.50
N THR A 272 -6.46 36.03 -38.01
CA THR A 272 -5.45 35.38 -37.16
C THR A 272 -4.13 36.10 -37.36
N TRP A 273 -3.62 36.72 -36.27
CA TRP A 273 -2.38 37.48 -36.31
C TRP A 273 -1.38 36.91 -35.31
N GLU A 274 -0.10 36.93 -35.66
CA GLU A 274 0.95 36.70 -34.70
C GLU A 274 1.06 37.87 -33.73
N CYS A 275 1.13 37.60 -32.42
CA CYS A 275 1.10 38.62 -31.39
C CYS A 275 2.40 38.55 -30.57
N PHE A 276 3.01 39.68 -30.29
CA PHE A 276 4.21 39.82 -29.49
C PHE A 276 3.97 40.77 -28.33
N LEU A 277 4.58 40.51 -27.18
CA LEU A 277 4.56 41.43 -26.06
C LEU A 277 5.44 42.65 -26.37
N ALA A 278 4.85 43.87 -26.45
CA ALA A 278 5.53 45.08 -26.85
C ALA A 278 6.52 45.61 -25.81
N GLU A 279 7.51 46.40 -26.28
CA GLU A 279 8.37 47.18 -25.40
C GLU A 279 7.52 48.25 -24.66
N GLY A 280 7.87 48.55 -23.40
CA GLY A 280 7.10 49.50 -22.58
C GLY A 280 6.10 48.86 -21.63
N ASN A 281 5.94 47.50 -21.67
CA ASN A 281 5.38 46.72 -20.55
C ASN A 281 6.38 46.61 -19.39
N GLN A 282 5.92 46.13 -18.25
CA GLN A 282 6.83 45.57 -17.25
C GLN A 282 7.62 44.43 -17.90
N ASN A 283 8.75 44.05 -17.32
CA ASN A 283 9.67 43.03 -17.90
C ASN A 283 8.96 41.73 -18.33
N SER A 284 7.81 41.40 -17.73
CA SER A 284 6.98 40.26 -18.08
C SER A 284 5.51 40.52 -17.80
N VAL A 285 4.65 39.78 -18.48
CA VAL A 285 3.18 39.80 -18.28
C VAL A 285 2.67 38.37 -18.11
N GLU A 286 1.74 38.19 -17.22
CA GLU A 286 1.02 36.91 -17.06
C GLU A 286 -0.05 36.80 -18.17
N VAL A 287 -0.03 35.64 -18.83
CA VAL A 287 -0.98 35.29 -19.89
C VAL A 287 -1.74 34.08 -19.47
N THR A 288 -3.05 34.20 -19.42
CA THR A 288 -3.94 33.06 -19.14
C THR A 288 -4.49 32.51 -20.46
N ARG A 289 -4.28 31.23 -20.68
CA ARG A 289 -4.79 30.53 -21.87
C ARG A 289 -5.69 29.38 -21.45
N THR A 290 -6.75 29.20 -22.21
CA THR A 290 -7.56 28.00 -22.15
C THR A 290 -6.89 26.92 -22.98
N VAL A 291 -6.44 25.83 -22.33
CA VAL A 291 -5.87 24.67 -22.98
C VAL A 291 -6.77 23.45 -22.77
N THR A 292 -6.84 22.60 -23.77
CA THR A 292 -7.49 21.31 -23.63
C THR A 292 -6.39 20.27 -23.50
N ALA A 293 -6.40 19.53 -22.40
CA ALA A 293 -5.46 18.46 -22.11
C ALA A 293 -6.18 17.10 -22.18
N ASP A 294 -5.57 16.16 -22.89
CA ASP A 294 -6.03 14.78 -22.90
C ASP A 294 -5.39 14.03 -21.73
N VAL A 295 -6.22 13.65 -20.78
CA VAL A 295 -5.82 13.05 -19.50
C VAL A 295 -6.21 11.58 -19.50
N LEU A 296 -5.29 10.70 -19.07
CA LEU A 296 -5.59 9.32 -18.70
C LEU A 296 -5.66 9.21 -17.18
N ASN A 297 -6.83 8.87 -16.65
CA ASN A 297 -7.00 8.53 -15.24
C ASN A 297 -6.95 7.00 -15.08
N VAL A 298 -6.00 6.52 -14.29
CA VAL A 298 -5.86 5.11 -13.95
C VAL A 298 -6.10 4.98 -12.46
N SER A 299 -7.12 4.26 -12.06
CA SER A 299 -7.38 4.00 -10.65
C SER A 299 -7.44 2.51 -10.36
N VAL A 300 -6.88 2.09 -9.24
CA VAL A 300 -7.02 0.75 -8.69
C VAL A 300 -7.61 0.87 -7.30
N GLN A 301 -8.84 0.41 -7.18
CA GLN A 301 -9.47 0.24 -5.87
C GLN A 301 -8.97 -1.08 -5.28
N ALA A 302 -8.26 -1.01 -4.16
CA ALA A 302 -7.82 -2.17 -3.40
C ALA A 302 -8.67 -2.29 -2.13
N LYS A 303 -9.40 -3.39 -1.99
CA LYS A 303 -10.12 -3.72 -0.75
C LYS A 303 -9.22 -4.59 0.12
N PRO A 304 -9.26 -4.45 1.46
CA PRO A 304 -8.58 -5.39 2.33
C PRO A 304 -9.03 -6.83 2.04
N LEU A 305 -8.08 -7.76 1.80
CA LEU A 305 -8.39 -9.15 1.48
C LEU A 305 -9.31 -9.77 2.54
N ARG A 306 -9.07 -9.48 3.83
CA ARG A 306 -9.93 -9.95 4.94
C ARG A 306 -11.39 -9.55 4.75
N SER A 307 -11.68 -8.32 4.31
CA SER A 307 -13.07 -7.89 4.09
C SER A 307 -13.74 -8.64 2.94
N VAL A 308 -12.98 -8.99 1.92
CA VAL A 308 -13.47 -9.77 0.78
C VAL A 308 -13.80 -11.20 1.22
N ILE A 309 -12.88 -11.88 1.89
CA ILE A 309 -13.07 -13.28 2.28
C ILE A 309 -14.15 -13.44 3.36
N LEU A 310 -14.22 -12.55 4.37
CA LEU A 310 -15.26 -12.61 5.40
C LEU A 310 -16.67 -12.49 4.81
N SER A 311 -16.84 -11.71 3.74
CA SER A 311 -18.15 -11.59 3.05
C SER A 311 -18.58 -12.87 2.31
N ARG A 312 -17.67 -13.84 2.14
CA ARG A 312 -17.86 -15.08 1.38
C ARG A 312 -17.97 -16.32 2.28
N MET A 313 -17.56 -16.20 3.52
CA MET A 313 -17.58 -17.29 4.50
C MET A 313 -18.87 -17.32 5.28
N GLU A 314 -19.36 -18.52 5.59
CA GLU A 314 -20.41 -18.73 6.58
C GLU A 314 -19.88 -18.48 8.00
N GLU A 315 -20.76 -18.30 9.00
CA GLU A 315 -20.40 -17.96 10.39
C GLU A 315 -19.43 -18.98 11.01
N ASP A 316 -19.63 -20.25 10.75
CA ASP A 316 -18.75 -21.33 11.24
C ASP A 316 -17.39 -21.41 10.51
N GLU A 317 -17.34 -21.00 9.24
CA GLU A 317 -16.06 -20.85 8.52
C GLU A 317 -15.27 -19.66 9.05
N GLN A 318 -15.95 -18.57 9.41
CA GLN A 318 -15.31 -17.40 10.02
C GLN A 318 -14.71 -17.75 11.39
N GLU A 319 -15.39 -18.53 12.22
CA GLU A 319 -14.85 -19.01 13.51
C GLU A 319 -13.56 -19.84 13.30
N ILE A 320 -13.54 -20.73 12.30
CA ILE A 320 -12.33 -21.52 11.96
C ILE A 320 -11.22 -20.59 11.45
N TYR A 321 -11.58 -19.65 10.59
CA TYR A 321 -10.62 -18.68 10.06
C TYR A 321 -9.92 -17.90 11.18
N GLU A 322 -10.67 -17.34 12.13
CA GLU A 322 -10.12 -16.57 13.24
C GLU A 322 -9.17 -17.40 14.10
N GLU A 323 -9.54 -18.64 14.41
CA GLU A 323 -8.70 -19.54 15.19
C GLU A 323 -7.41 -19.90 14.46
N VAL A 324 -7.48 -20.22 13.16
CA VAL A 324 -6.32 -20.56 12.34
C VAL A 324 -5.43 -19.35 12.12
N TYR A 325 -6.03 -18.19 11.85
CA TYR A 325 -5.32 -16.93 11.62
C TYR A 325 -4.56 -16.47 12.87
N SER A 326 -5.21 -16.48 14.04
CA SER A 326 -4.60 -16.04 15.30
C SER A 326 -3.39 -16.90 15.70
N ASN A 327 -3.38 -18.16 15.31
CA ASN A 327 -2.29 -19.10 15.55
C ASN A 327 -1.33 -19.23 14.35
N ARG A 328 -1.51 -18.43 13.29
CA ARG A 328 -0.69 -18.44 12.07
C ARG A 328 -0.50 -19.83 11.49
N GLY A 329 -1.53 -20.67 11.59
CA GLY A 329 -1.53 -22.04 11.10
C GLY A 329 -0.59 -23.01 11.80
N ASN A 330 0.04 -22.65 12.92
CA ASN A 330 0.93 -23.50 13.72
C ASN A 330 2.02 -24.26 12.94
N LEU A 331 2.57 -23.67 11.88
CA LEU A 331 3.67 -24.25 11.12
C LEU A 331 5.05 -23.78 11.59
N GLN A 332 5.12 -22.82 12.53
CA GLN A 332 6.35 -22.20 13.01
C GLN A 332 7.20 -23.24 13.78
N THR A 333 8.01 -23.99 13.04
CA THR A 333 8.91 -25.02 13.57
C THR A 333 10.29 -24.49 13.92
N TYR A 334 10.65 -23.33 13.35
CA TYR A 334 11.93 -22.67 13.57
C TYR A 334 11.77 -21.47 14.50
N LYS A 335 12.81 -21.15 15.27
CA LYS A 335 12.80 -20.04 16.21
C LYS A 335 13.01 -18.71 15.52
N THR A 336 12.60 -17.63 16.17
CA THR A 336 12.94 -16.28 15.70
C THR A 336 14.46 -16.09 15.63
N PRO A 337 14.99 -15.56 14.51
CA PRO A 337 16.41 -15.26 14.40
C PRO A 337 16.82 -13.97 15.12
N VAL A 338 15.87 -13.10 15.43
CA VAL A 338 16.10 -11.83 16.12
C VAL A 338 15.09 -11.66 17.25
N GLU A 339 15.49 -10.97 18.32
CA GLU A 339 14.62 -10.70 19.48
C GLU A 339 13.65 -9.54 19.18
N LEU A 340 12.76 -9.77 18.21
CA LEU A 340 11.88 -8.78 17.64
C LEU A 340 10.71 -9.50 16.97
N ASN A 341 9.49 -8.93 17.01
CA ASN A 341 8.39 -9.38 16.15
C ASN A 341 8.67 -8.93 14.71
N TRP A 342 9.58 -9.63 14.03
CA TRP A 342 10.10 -9.25 12.71
C TRP A 342 9.02 -9.25 11.61
N TYR A 343 7.91 -9.96 11.79
CA TYR A 343 6.80 -9.95 10.83
C TYR A 343 6.26 -8.54 10.58
N ALA A 344 6.17 -7.74 11.63
CA ALA A 344 5.71 -6.35 11.54
C ALA A 344 6.67 -5.41 10.77
N TYR A 345 7.92 -5.86 10.54
CA TYR A 345 8.96 -5.07 9.90
C TYR A 345 9.36 -5.59 8.51
N ILE A 346 8.56 -6.50 7.92
CA ILE A 346 8.83 -7.00 6.57
C ILE A 346 8.68 -5.84 5.58
N SER A 347 9.74 -5.56 4.84
CA SER A 347 9.77 -4.57 3.76
C SER A 347 9.58 -5.18 2.37
N THR A 348 9.88 -6.47 2.22
CA THR A 348 9.62 -7.22 0.99
C THR A 348 9.21 -8.64 1.36
N TYR A 349 8.01 -9.00 0.96
CA TYR A 349 7.46 -10.32 1.19
C TYR A 349 7.98 -11.34 0.18
N TYR A 350 7.88 -12.61 0.53
CA TYR A 350 8.09 -13.73 -0.37
C TYR A 350 7.05 -13.72 -1.50
N GLY A 351 7.45 -14.11 -2.71
CA GLY A 351 6.57 -14.22 -3.86
C GLY A 351 6.95 -13.35 -5.05
N TYR A 352 6.04 -13.23 -6.00
CA TYR A 352 6.28 -12.45 -7.21
C TYR A 352 6.04 -10.97 -6.99
N SER A 353 6.93 -10.16 -7.52
CA SER A 353 6.82 -8.70 -7.53
C SER A 353 7.37 -8.11 -8.82
N VAL A 354 7.07 -6.85 -9.12
CA VAL A 354 7.63 -6.15 -10.28
C VAL A 354 8.85 -5.36 -9.85
N ASN A 355 9.97 -5.59 -10.52
CA ASN A 355 11.17 -4.80 -10.34
C ASN A 355 10.98 -3.41 -10.97
N ASN A 356 10.99 -2.37 -10.15
CA ASN A 356 10.73 -0.99 -10.59
C ASN A 356 11.79 -0.47 -11.60
N GLY A 357 13.01 -0.99 -11.57
CA GLY A 357 14.08 -0.58 -12.49
C GLY A 357 13.97 -1.22 -13.87
N THR A 358 13.48 -2.47 -13.95
CA THR A 358 13.38 -3.24 -15.20
C THR A 358 11.96 -3.42 -15.71
N GLY A 359 10.94 -3.18 -14.89
CA GLY A 359 9.53 -3.45 -15.17
C GLY A 359 9.19 -4.95 -15.32
N GLN A 360 10.13 -5.84 -15.00
CA GLN A 360 9.95 -7.28 -15.13
C GLN A 360 9.51 -7.90 -13.79
N THR A 361 8.66 -8.91 -13.90
CA THR A 361 8.28 -9.74 -12.75
C THR A 361 9.48 -10.57 -12.30
N GLN A 362 9.73 -10.58 -11.00
CA GLN A 362 10.78 -11.37 -10.35
C GLN A 362 10.22 -12.10 -9.14
N LEU A 363 10.79 -13.26 -8.82
CA LEU A 363 10.48 -14.00 -7.60
C LEU A 363 11.44 -13.57 -6.48
N HIS A 364 10.90 -13.05 -5.38
CA HIS A 364 11.61 -12.85 -4.13
C HIS A 364 11.49 -14.14 -3.29
N ARG A 365 12.58 -14.88 -3.15
CA ARG A 365 12.61 -16.24 -2.59
C ARG A 365 12.61 -16.30 -1.07
N GLY A 366 12.59 -15.16 -0.41
CA GLY A 366 12.60 -15.03 1.04
C GLY A 366 11.82 -13.81 1.49
N VAL A 367 12.08 -13.34 2.68
CA VAL A 367 11.55 -12.07 3.20
C VAL A 367 12.70 -11.13 3.53
N THR A 368 12.52 -9.85 3.27
CA THR A 368 13.44 -8.81 3.73
C THR A 368 12.80 -8.06 4.88
N VAL A 369 13.49 -7.98 5.99
CA VAL A 369 13.02 -7.38 7.24
C VAL A 369 13.85 -6.15 7.57
N ASN A 370 13.23 -5.02 7.84
CA ASN A 370 13.91 -3.84 8.34
C ASN A 370 14.28 -4.07 9.81
N VAL A 371 15.56 -4.08 10.11
CA VAL A 371 16.08 -4.33 11.46
C VAL A 371 17.22 -3.38 11.74
N ARG A 372 17.31 -2.85 12.96
CA ARG A 372 18.40 -1.95 13.36
C ARG A 372 19.77 -2.58 13.10
N GLN A 373 20.68 -1.80 12.56
CA GLN A 373 22.05 -2.22 12.30
C GLN A 373 22.74 -2.69 13.60
N GLY A 374 23.45 -3.82 13.49
CA GLY A 374 24.17 -4.39 14.63
C GLY A 374 23.31 -5.25 15.57
N THR A 375 22.02 -5.47 15.25
CA THR A 375 21.17 -6.42 16.00
C THR A 375 21.74 -7.82 15.86
N GLU A 376 21.87 -8.55 16.97
CA GLU A 376 22.32 -9.95 16.95
C GLU A 376 21.34 -10.83 16.18
N VAL A 377 21.88 -11.66 15.29
CA VAL A 377 21.14 -12.65 14.53
C VAL A 377 21.52 -14.03 15.08
N LYS A 378 20.54 -14.76 15.60
CA LYS A 378 20.70 -16.13 16.10
C LYS A 378 20.28 -17.13 15.03
N SER A 379 20.79 -18.36 15.12
CA SER A 379 20.30 -19.45 14.28
C SER A 379 18.84 -19.76 14.62
N ALA A 380 17.98 -19.82 13.62
CA ALA A 380 16.57 -20.20 13.81
C ALA A 380 16.39 -21.71 14.07
N MET A 381 17.47 -22.51 13.90
CA MET A 381 17.43 -23.97 14.03
C MET A 381 18.65 -24.52 14.77
N ASN A 382 18.50 -25.74 15.26
CA ASN A 382 19.64 -26.58 15.66
C ASN A 382 20.14 -27.34 14.43
N GLY A 383 21.44 -27.26 14.15
CA GLY A 383 22.02 -27.89 12.96
C GLY A 383 23.49 -27.51 12.76
N PHE A 384 23.88 -27.31 11.52
CA PHE A 384 25.24 -26.95 11.13
C PHE A 384 25.24 -25.78 10.16
N VAL A 385 26.27 -24.98 10.21
CA VAL A 385 26.58 -23.99 9.19
C VAL A 385 27.07 -24.72 7.95
N VAL A 386 26.36 -24.61 6.83
CA VAL A 386 26.71 -25.30 5.58
C VAL A 386 27.31 -24.38 4.54
N ASP A 387 27.10 -23.06 4.66
CA ASP A 387 27.72 -22.07 3.80
C ASP A 387 27.89 -20.73 4.53
N VAL A 388 29.00 -20.06 4.27
CA VAL A 388 29.33 -18.72 4.78
C VAL A 388 30.05 -17.98 3.68
N GLY A 389 29.60 -16.79 3.34
CA GLY A 389 30.22 -16.05 2.25
C GLY A 389 29.77 -14.61 2.10
N TYR A 390 30.21 -14.05 0.96
CA TYR A 390 29.80 -12.74 0.47
C TYR A 390 29.40 -12.83 -0.99
N SER A 391 28.30 -12.18 -1.36
CA SER A 391 27.90 -11.99 -2.75
C SER A 391 27.42 -10.56 -3.00
N GLY A 392 27.44 -10.11 -4.27
CA GLY A 392 26.95 -8.79 -4.62
C GLY A 392 25.46 -8.59 -4.29
N THR A 393 24.67 -9.66 -4.37
CA THR A 393 23.24 -9.63 -4.08
C THR A 393 22.95 -9.73 -2.58
N PHE A 394 23.49 -10.76 -1.92
CA PHE A 394 23.16 -11.07 -0.52
C PHE A 394 24.10 -10.41 0.51
N GLY A 395 25.17 -9.72 0.05
CA GLY A 395 26.20 -9.23 0.97
C GLY A 395 26.83 -10.37 1.74
N ASN A 396 27.15 -10.14 3.00
CA ASN A 396 27.58 -11.19 3.93
C ASN A 396 26.38 -12.06 4.29
N TYR A 397 26.58 -13.38 4.22
CA TYR A 397 25.50 -14.33 4.52
C TYR A 397 26.00 -15.58 5.25
N VAL A 398 25.10 -16.21 5.96
CA VAL A 398 25.26 -17.51 6.61
C VAL A 398 24.10 -18.40 6.17
N VAL A 399 24.35 -19.68 5.91
CA VAL A 399 23.34 -20.70 5.68
C VAL A 399 23.48 -21.78 6.74
N THR A 400 22.42 -22.04 7.47
CA THR A 400 22.35 -23.17 8.43
C THR A 400 21.47 -24.27 7.87
N GLN A 401 21.76 -25.53 8.23
CA GLN A 401 20.97 -26.70 7.80
C GLN A 401 20.65 -27.59 9.00
N ASP A 402 19.40 -28.05 9.08
CA ASP A 402 18.97 -29.01 10.07
C ASP A 402 19.20 -30.48 9.62
N LYS A 403 18.90 -31.42 10.52
CA LYS A 403 19.02 -32.87 10.23
C LYS A 403 18.04 -33.38 9.16
N LYS A 404 17.01 -32.60 8.81
CA LYS A 404 16.02 -32.94 7.79
C LYS A 404 16.38 -32.39 6.41
N GLY A 405 17.51 -31.69 6.30
CA GLY A 405 17.97 -31.06 5.06
C GLY A 405 17.38 -29.68 4.77
N VAL A 406 16.57 -29.14 5.69
CA VAL A 406 16.05 -27.79 5.54
C VAL A 406 17.15 -26.77 5.79
N GLN A 407 17.29 -25.80 4.90
CA GLN A 407 18.27 -24.73 4.99
C GLN A 407 17.58 -23.39 5.27
N ILE A 408 18.21 -22.57 6.10
CA ILE A 408 17.84 -21.17 6.28
C ILE A 408 19.06 -20.29 5.98
N LYS A 409 18.88 -19.36 5.06
CA LYS A 409 19.86 -18.32 4.73
C LYS A 409 19.54 -17.04 5.46
N TYR A 410 20.55 -16.45 6.09
CA TYR A 410 20.53 -15.15 6.74
C TYR A 410 21.50 -14.24 6.01
N ALA A 411 21.01 -13.16 5.40
CA ALA A 411 21.84 -12.31 4.55
C ALA A 411 21.72 -10.82 4.90
N TYR A 412 22.49 -9.98 4.20
CA TYR A 412 22.72 -8.56 4.44
C TYR A 412 23.47 -8.27 5.74
N LEU A 413 24.15 -9.27 6.29
CA LEU A 413 24.83 -9.17 7.58
C LEU A 413 25.98 -8.15 7.54
N GLN A 414 26.18 -7.42 8.64
CA GLN A 414 27.36 -6.58 8.82
C GLN A 414 28.58 -7.41 9.19
N GLY A 415 28.39 -8.37 10.10
CA GLY A 415 29.43 -9.27 10.58
C GLY A 415 28.94 -10.70 10.68
N ILE A 416 29.85 -11.65 10.52
CA ILE A 416 29.61 -13.09 10.64
C ILE A 416 30.40 -13.58 11.86
N SER A 417 29.74 -14.38 12.72
CA SER A 417 30.32 -14.87 13.98
C SER A 417 30.59 -16.39 13.99
N VAL A 418 30.31 -17.08 12.88
CA VAL A 418 30.42 -18.53 12.74
C VAL A 418 31.23 -18.93 11.50
N ALA A 419 31.65 -20.17 11.44
CA ALA A 419 32.39 -20.74 10.32
C ALA A 419 31.66 -21.95 9.71
N ASN A 420 31.98 -22.25 8.45
CA ASN A 420 31.44 -23.43 7.76
C ASN A 420 31.77 -24.73 8.53
N GLY A 421 30.79 -25.63 8.67
CA GLY A 421 30.88 -26.87 9.43
C GLY A 421 30.65 -26.72 10.95
N GLN A 422 30.49 -25.50 11.46
CA GLN A 422 30.20 -25.27 12.87
C GLN A 422 28.80 -25.75 13.24
N GLU A 423 28.71 -26.50 14.36
CA GLU A 423 27.42 -26.84 14.96
C GLU A 423 26.78 -25.59 15.61
N VAL A 424 25.50 -25.40 15.40
CA VAL A 424 24.71 -24.27 15.94
C VAL A 424 23.46 -24.74 16.61
N THR A 425 23.04 -23.98 17.60
CA THR A 425 21.75 -24.11 18.28
C THR A 425 20.96 -22.81 18.13
N THR A 426 19.70 -22.81 18.52
CA THR A 426 18.87 -21.59 18.47
C THR A 426 19.36 -20.46 19.39
N ASP A 427 20.33 -20.70 20.25
CA ASP A 427 20.98 -19.69 21.10
C ASP A 427 22.29 -19.17 20.49
N THR A 428 22.77 -19.78 19.40
CA THR A 428 24.03 -19.41 18.76
C THR A 428 23.87 -18.14 17.95
N VAL A 429 24.60 -17.07 18.31
CA VAL A 429 24.72 -15.84 17.50
C VAL A 429 25.56 -16.14 16.27
N ILE A 430 24.98 -16.04 15.08
CA ILE A 430 25.61 -16.32 13.79
C ILE A 430 26.16 -15.07 13.11
N GLY A 431 25.71 -13.88 13.53
CA GLY A 431 26.18 -12.60 12.98
C GLY A 431 25.38 -11.43 13.54
N THR A 432 25.52 -10.30 12.88
CA THR A 432 24.77 -9.07 13.18
C THR A 432 24.18 -8.48 11.92
N THR A 433 23.00 -7.85 12.04
CA THR A 433 22.30 -7.20 10.93
C THR A 433 23.11 -6.02 10.36
N GLY A 434 23.00 -5.78 9.07
CA GLY A 434 23.71 -4.73 8.37
C GLY A 434 23.01 -4.25 7.11
N SER A 435 23.82 -3.70 6.19
CA SER A 435 23.35 -3.18 4.91
C SER A 435 24.31 -3.58 3.78
N THR A 436 24.87 -4.79 3.84
CA THR A 436 25.80 -5.29 2.83
C THR A 436 25.06 -5.86 1.60
N GLY A 437 25.78 -5.97 0.47
CA GLY A 437 25.18 -6.46 -0.78
C GLY A 437 24.22 -5.45 -1.42
N SER A 438 23.06 -5.91 -1.87
CA SER A 438 22.03 -5.08 -2.50
C SER A 438 20.98 -4.53 -1.53
N ALA A 439 21.22 -4.61 -0.22
CA ALA A 439 20.33 -4.04 0.78
C ALA A 439 20.17 -2.52 0.61
N THR A 440 18.95 -2.02 0.72
CA THR A 440 18.63 -0.59 0.58
C THR A 440 18.71 0.18 1.90
N GLY A 441 19.01 -0.52 2.99
CA GLY A 441 19.13 0.00 4.34
C GLY A 441 19.58 -1.09 5.30
N SER A 442 19.46 -0.84 6.60
CA SER A 442 19.74 -1.88 7.60
C SER A 442 18.63 -2.93 7.59
N GLN A 443 18.95 -4.13 7.14
CA GLN A 443 17.98 -5.19 6.86
C GLN A 443 18.54 -6.57 7.23
N LEU A 444 17.62 -7.52 7.43
CA LEU A 444 17.89 -8.94 7.46
C LEU A 444 17.08 -9.62 6.36
N TYR A 445 17.75 -10.37 5.50
CA TYR A 445 17.10 -11.25 4.54
C TYR A 445 17.05 -12.67 5.09
N LEU A 446 15.86 -13.28 5.03
CA LEU A 446 15.60 -14.66 5.44
C LEU A 446 15.04 -15.46 4.27
N GLU A 447 15.65 -16.59 3.96
CA GLU A 447 15.22 -17.52 2.90
C GLU A 447 15.19 -18.92 3.47
N LEU A 448 14.13 -19.66 3.22
CA LEU A 448 13.97 -21.05 3.63
C LEU A 448 13.92 -21.93 2.39
N ASP A 449 14.77 -22.94 2.36
CA ASP A 449 14.91 -23.88 1.25
C ASP A 449 14.96 -25.32 1.74
N LYS A 450 14.41 -26.22 0.95
CA LYS A 450 14.60 -27.65 1.12
C LYS A 450 14.70 -28.32 -0.25
N ASP A 451 15.81 -28.98 -0.50
CA ASP A 451 16.07 -29.71 -1.74
C ASP A 451 15.96 -28.84 -3.02
N GLY A 452 16.19 -27.51 -2.88
CA GLY A 452 16.09 -26.52 -3.96
C GLY A 452 14.70 -25.94 -4.16
N GLU A 453 13.71 -26.34 -3.36
CA GLU A 453 12.38 -25.75 -3.32
C GLU A 453 12.33 -24.69 -2.21
N TYR A 454 11.83 -23.49 -2.54
CA TYR A 454 11.75 -22.37 -1.61
C TYR A 454 10.37 -22.26 -0.99
N TYR A 455 10.35 -21.99 0.32
CA TYR A 455 9.12 -21.85 1.09
C TYR A 455 9.04 -20.48 1.75
N ASN A 456 7.83 -19.94 1.89
CA ASN A 456 7.63 -18.64 2.51
C ASN A 456 8.03 -18.67 3.99
N PRO A 457 9.10 -17.94 4.40
CA PRO A 457 9.61 -17.97 5.76
C PRO A 457 8.58 -17.62 6.84
N VAL A 458 7.56 -16.80 6.51
CA VAL A 458 6.55 -16.37 7.49
C VAL A 458 5.71 -17.52 8.03
N PHE A 459 5.57 -18.61 7.27
CA PHE A 459 4.81 -19.78 7.75
C PHE A 459 5.61 -20.66 8.70
N TYR A 460 6.94 -20.69 8.59
CA TYR A 460 7.79 -21.70 9.24
C TYR A 460 8.70 -21.15 10.33
N ILE A 461 9.06 -19.86 10.27
CA ILE A 461 9.93 -19.22 11.24
C ILE A 461 9.07 -18.41 12.22
N SER A 462 9.21 -18.69 13.52
CA SER A 462 8.53 -17.93 14.56
C SER A 462 8.90 -16.45 14.47
N THR A 463 7.91 -15.59 14.55
CA THR A 463 8.10 -14.14 14.49
C THR A 463 8.60 -13.53 15.80
N GLY A 464 8.77 -14.37 16.83
CA GLY A 464 9.12 -13.92 18.17
C GLY A 464 7.89 -13.49 18.97
N ASP A 465 7.99 -13.57 20.27
CA ASP A 465 7.01 -12.96 21.16
C ASP A 465 7.11 -11.44 20.98
N SER A 466 6.00 -10.74 21.18
CA SER A 466 5.88 -9.29 21.11
C SER A 466 6.71 -8.60 22.20
N GLY A 467 8.01 -8.86 22.20
CA GLY A 467 8.96 -8.12 23.01
C GLY A 467 9.01 -6.69 22.49
N LEU A 468 8.74 -5.77 23.36
CA LEU A 468 8.85 -4.33 23.25
C LEU A 468 10.06 -3.87 22.40
N TYR A 469 9.87 -3.84 21.09
CA TYR A 469 10.72 -3.06 20.21
C TYR A 469 9.88 -1.88 19.73
N GLY A 470 9.87 -0.84 20.50
CA GLY A 470 9.63 0.48 19.94
C GLY A 470 10.65 0.69 18.83
N GLY A 471 10.16 0.98 17.62
CA GLY A 471 10.96 1.08 16.41
C GLY A 471 12.34 1.67 16.66
N GLY A 472 13.35 0.93 16.33
CA GLY A 472 14.80 1.01 16.52
C GLY A 472 15.53 2.30 16.86
N GLY A 473 14.91 3.26 17.47
CA GLY A 473 15.54 4.41 18.08
C GLY A 473 15.52 4.27 19.60
N SER A 474 16.65 4.49 20.26
CA SER A 474 16.63 4.85 21.67
C SER A 474 15.81 6.14 21.77
N TYR A 475 14.54 6.02 22.09
CA TYR A 475 13.73 7.19 22.42
C TYR A 475 14.20 7.68 23.77
N ASP A 476 14.93 8.80 23.81
CA ASP A 476 15.35 9.45 25.06
C ASP A 476 14.15 10.08 25.79
N ASP A 477 13.02 10.22 25.10
CA ASP A 477 11.77 10.75 25.64
C ASP A 477 10.86 9.63 26.14
N GLU A 478 10.57 9.62 27.42
CA GLU A 478 9.64 8.69 28.11
C GLU A 478 8.24 8.70 27.46
N THR A 479 7.80 9.87 26.97
CA THR A 479 6.51 10.04 26.31
C THR A 479 6.45 9.26 25.01
N VAL A 480 7.50 9.35 24.20
CA VAL A 480 7.61 8.64 22.93
C VAL A 480 7.73 7.12 23.16
N ARG A 481 8.48 6.69 24.19
CA ARG A 481 8.55 5.28 24.57
C ARG A 481 7.18 4.71 24.96
N ARG A 482 6.38 5.44 25.73
CA ARG A 482 5.01 5.02 26.09
C ARG A 482 4.09 4.95 24.86
N LEU A 483 4.23 5.88 23.92
CA LEU A 483 3.46 5.91 22.68
C LEU A 483 3.69 4.64 21.87
N PHE A 484 4.95 4.30 21.61
CA PHE A 484 5.28 3.09 20.83
C PHE A 484 5.01 1.81 21.61
N ALA A 485 5.23 1.79 22.92
CA ALA A 485 4.84 0.64 23.75
C ALA A 485 3.32 0.38 23.73
N GLU A 486 2.50 1.42 23.54
CA GLU A 486 1.07 1.24 23.32
C GLU A 486 0.78 0.75 21.91
N ALA A 487 1.40 1.36 20.87
CA ALA A 487 1.20 1.01 19.47
C ALA A 487 1.58 -0.46 19.18
N ASP A 488 2.68 -0.93 19.73
CA ASP A 488 3.24 -2.26 19.52
C ASP A 488 2.33 -3.40 20.02
N LYS A 489 1.43 -3.12 20.96
CA LYS A 489 0.44 -4.12 21.43
C LYS A 489 -0.50 -4.60 20.33
N TYR A 490 -0.68 -3.82 19.28
CA TYR A 490 -1.65 -4.05 18.22
C TYR A 490 -1.02 -4.51 16.90
N LEU A 491 0.31 -4.71 16.89
CA LEU A 491 1.01 -5.23 15.72
C LEU A 491 0.39 -6.55 15.24
N GLY A 492 0.19 -6.65 13.93
CA GLY A 492 -0.43 -7.83 13.32
C GLY A 492 -1.96 -7.83 13.33
N MET A 493 -2.62 -6.86 13.97
CA MET A 493 -4.09 -6.77 13.90
C MET A 493 -4.54 -6.31 12.51
N PRO A 494 -5.63 -6.89 11.98
CA PRO A 494 -6.11 -6.59 10.64
C PRO A 494 -6.72 -5.19 10.54
N TYR A 495 -6.69 -4.62 9.34
CA TYR A 495 -7.42 -3.38 9.04
C TYR A 495 -8.94 -3.63 9.03
N VAL A 496 -9.70 -2.82 9.77
CA VAL A 496 -11.17 -2.84 9.74
C VAL A 496 -11.68 -1.41 9.57
N TRP A 497 -12.37 -1.16 8.49
CA TRP A 497 -12.94 0.16 8.19
C TRP A 497 -13.87 0.64 9.32
N GLY A 498 -13.59 1.83 9.86
CA GLY A 498 -14.31 2.40 11.00
C GLY A 498 -13.93 1.79 12.34
N GLY A 499 -13.06 0.80 12.38
CA GLY A 499 -12.54 0.20 13.60
C GLY A 499 -11.75 1.20 14.44
N SER A 500 -11.84 1.11 15.77
CA SER A 500 -11.27 2.12 16.68
C SER A 500 -10.89 1.58 18.06
N SER A 501 -10.91 0.27 18.25
CA SER A 501 -10.55 -0.38 19.52
C SER A 501 -10.00 -1.79 19.28
N PRO A 502 -9.30 -2.39 20.25
CA PRO A 502 -8.82 -3.77 20.12
C PRO A 502 -9.94 -4.79 19.83
N GLU A 503 -11.16 -4.55 20.33
CA GLU A 503 -12.31 -5.45 20.14
C GLU A 503 -12.88 -5.37 18.70
N THR A 504 -12.75 -4.23 18.05
CA THR A 504 -13.25 -4.01 16.68
C THR A 504 -12.15 -4.06 15.64
N SER A 505 -10.88 -4.19 16.06
CA SER A 505 -9.71 -3.82 15.29
C SER A 505 -9.74 -2.32 14.89
N PHE A 506 -8.92 -1.91 13.95
CA PHE A 506 -8.68 -0.49 13.67
C PHE A 506 -8.74 -0.17 12.18
N ASP A 507 -9.13 1.06 11.84
CA ASP A 507 -8.68 1.73 10.63
C ASP A 507 -7.45 2.62 10.92
N CYS A 508 -6.89 3.29 9.92
CA CYS A 508 -5.68 4.09 10.07
C CYS A 508 -5.82 5.18 11.14
N SER A 509 -6.90 5.94 11.10
CA SER A 509 -7.17 7.04 12.03
C SER A 509 -7.64 6.56 13.40
N GLY A 510 -8.38 5.46 13.44
CA GLY A 510 -8.79 4.81 14.69
C GLY A 510 -7.60 4.29 15.48
N PHE A 511 -6.64 3.68 14.80
CA PHE A 511 -5.39 3.23 15.40
C PHE A 511 -4.60 4.39 16.02
N VAL A 512 -4.32 5.45 15.25
CA VAL A 512 -3.57 6.60 15.74
C VAL A 512 -4.28 7.27 16.90
N SER A 513 -5.59 7.55 16.76
CA SER A 513 -6.40 8.17 17.83
C SER A 513 -6.39 7.35 19.12
N TYR A 514 -6.52 6.02 18.99
CA TYR A 514 -6.54 5.10 20.12
C TYR A 514 -5.17 5.07 20.83
N VAL A 515 -4.10 4.89 20.06
CA VAL A 515 -2.73 4.81 20.60
C VAL A 515 -2.35 6.10 21.35
N PHE A 516 -2.59 7.27 20.76
CA PHE A 516 -2.30 8.55 21.42
C PHE A 516 -3.10 8.75 22.70
N THR A 517 -4.38 8.37 22.68
CA THR A 517 -5.26 8.49 23.85
C THR A 517 -4.84 7.54 24.97
N ASN A 518 -4.59 6.27 24.67
CA ASN A 518 -4.31 5.24 25.69
C ASN A 518 -2.86 5.28 26.21
N SER A 519 -1.92 5.80 25.42
CA SER A 519 -0.56 6.09 25.90
C SER A 519 -0.52 7.30 26.85
N GLY A 520 -1.61 8.09 26.90
CA GLY A 520 -1.68 9.32 27.69
C GLY A 520 -0.86 10.48 27.10
N VAL A 521 -0.47 10.40 25.82
CA VAL A 521 0.27 11.47 25.13
C VAL A 521 -0.66 12.62 24.76
N CYS A 522 -1.79 12.29 24.13
CA CYS A 522 -2.80 13.26 23.72
C CYS A 522 -4.18 12.59 23.65
N ASN A 523 -5.19 13.18 24.27
CA ASN A 523 -6.57 12.69 24.14
C ASN A 523 -7.17 13.22 22.83
N MET A 524 -7.06 12.42 21.78
CA MET A 524 -7.55 12.80 20.43
C MET A 524 -9.04 12.52 20.22
N GLY A 525 -9.64 11.62 21.01
CA GLY A 525 -10.94 11.05 20.67
C GLY A 525 -10.91 10.30 19.33
N ARG A 526 -12.08 9.95 18.78
CA ARG A 526 -12.18 9.30 17.47
C ARG A 526 -12.29 10.36 16.37
N LEU A 527 -11.23 10.53 15.59
CA LEU A 527 -11.15 11.47 14.47
C LEU A 527 -10.94 10.71 13.15
N THR A 528 -11.21 11.36 12.01
CA THR A 528 -10.76 10.92 10.68
C THR A 528 -9.28 11.26 10.48
N ALA A 529 -8.64 10.75 9.43
CA ALA A 529 -7.26 11.13 9.11
C ALA A 529 -7.12 12.64 8.89
N GLN A 530 -8.08 13.26 8.19
CA GLN A 530 -8.15 14.72 8.03
C GLN A 530 -8.35 15.41 9.38
N GLY A 531 -9.26 14.94 10.22
CA GLY A 531 -9.50 15.53 11.54
C GLY A 531 -8.29 15.48 12.47
N ILE A 532 -7.45 14.44 12.37
CA ILE A 532 -6.16 14.38 13.09
C ILE A 532 -5.20 15.44 12.53
N TYR A 533 -5.13 15.59 11.20
CA TYR A 533 -4.30 16.61 10.58
C TYR A 533 -4.68 18.03 11.04
N ASP A 534 -5.97 18.32 11.10
CA ASP A 534 -6.50 19.66 11.45
C ASP A 534 -6.18 20.09 12.87
N ILE A 535 -5.91 19.14 13.79
CA ILE A 535 -5.52 19.45 15.17
C ILE A 535 -4.01 19.45 15.39
N CYS A 536 -3.21 19.04 14.40
CA CYS A 536 -1.76 18.99 14.50
C CYS A 536 -1.11 20.31 14.10
N MET A 537 -0.01 20.66 14.74
CA MET A 537 0.90 21.70 14.28
C MET A 537 1.75 21.13 13.13
N PRO A 538 1.86 21.80 11.97
CA PRO A 538 2.72 21.36 10.89
C PRO A 538 4.18 21.24 11.34
N VAL A 539 4.85 20.18 10.88
CA VAL A 539 6.28 19.92 11.13
C VAL A 539 6.98 19.75 9.78
N SER A 540 8.12 20.38 9.60
CA SER A 540 8.91 20.18 8.38
C SER A 540 9.54 18.77 8.35
N PRO A 541 9.80 18.18 7.17
CA PRO A 541 10.43 16.87 7.09
C PRO A 541 11.76 16.76 7.81
N GLU A 542 12.54 17.86 7.86
CA GLU A 542 13.84 17.95 8.53
C GLU A 542 13.71 17.99 10.06
N GLU A 543 12.58 18.45 10.59
CA GLU A 543 12.29 18.56 12.00
C GLU A 543 11.46 17.39 12.54
N ALA A 544 11.01 16.50 11.63
CA ALA A 544 10.20 15.34 12.00
C ALA A 544 11.00 14.37 12.87
N ARG A 545 10.40 13.96 13.99
CA ARG A 545 11.01 13.09 14.99
C ARG A 545 10.05 11.95 15.38
N PRO A 546 10.56 10.85 15.94
CA PRO A 546 9.72 9.77 16.43
C PRO A 546 8.61 10.28 17.34
N GLY A 547 7.37 9.80 17.08
CA GLY A 547 6.17 10.22 17.76
C GLY A 547 5.38 11.33 17.04
N ASP A 548 5.95 11.99 16.03
CA ASP A 548 5.18 12.85 15.14
C ASP A 548 4.24 12.01 14.26
N ILE A 549 3.17 12.60 13.78
CA ILE A 549 2.21 11.94 12.92
C ILE A 549 2.58 12.23 11.47
N ILE A 550 2.52 11.20 10.62
CA ILE A 550 2.74 11.33 9.18
C ILE A 550 1.41 11.13 8.44
N PHE A 551 1.16 11.98 7.46
CA PHE A 551 -0.09 12.06 6.71
C PHE A 551 0.15 11.82 5.24
N PHE A 552 -0.84 11.16 4.60
CA PHE A 552 -0.80 10.82 3.19
C PHE A 552 -2.11 11.20 2.50
N THR A 553 -2.01 11.52 1.22
CA THR A 553 -3.12 11.91 0.34
C THR A 553 -3.36 10.86 -0.73
N GLY A 554 -4.59 10.80 -1.26
CA GLY A 554 -4.91 9.99 -2.44
C GLY A 554 -4.75 8.47 -2.27
N THR A 555 -4.69 7.95 -1.03
CA THR A 555 -4.63 6.51 -0.77
C THR A 555 -5.98 5.81 -1.02
N TYR A 556 -7.07 6.57 -1.01
CA TYR A 556 -8.41 6.20 -1.46
C TYR A 556 -9.22 7.48 -1.73
N ASP A 557 -10.35 7.36 -2.43
CA ASP A 557 -11.24 8.51 -2.71
C ASP A 557 -12.11 8.82 -1.49
N ALA A 558 -11.69 9.81 -0.70
CA ALA A 558 -12.37 10.23 0.53
C ALA A 558 -13.10 11.57 0.38
N GLY A 559 -12.88 12.31 -0.72
CA GLY A 559 -13.36 13.69 -0.84
C GLY A 559 -12.64 14.68 0.09
N GLU A 560 -11.61 14.24 0.83
CA GLU A 560 -10.78 15.04 1.73
C GLU A 560 -9.30 14.91 1.33
N PRO A 561 -8.46 15.94 1.56
CA PRO A 561 -7.05 15.91 1.19
C PRO A 561 -6.25 14.80 1.87
N VAL A 562 -6.47 14.58 3.17
CA VAL A 562 -5.74 13.58 3.95
C VAL A 562 -6.56 12.30 4.04
N THR A 563 -6.03 11.24 3.45
CA THR A 563 -6.73 9.96 3.32
C THR A 563 -6.12 8.83 4.15
N HIS A 564 -4.86 8.97 4.60
CA HIS A 564 -4.22 7.98 5.46
C HIS A 564 -3.29 8.64 6.47
N VAL A 565 -3.04 7.94 7.60
CA VAL A 565 -2.26 8.44 8.71
C VAL A 565 -1.50 7.32 9.40
N GLY A 566 -0.27 7.63 9.87
CA GLY A 566 0.56 6.77 10.67
C GLY A 566 1.35 7.55 11.73
N ILE A 567 2.07 6.85 12.60
CA ILE A 567 2.97 7.44 13.60
C ILE A 567 4.40 7.28 13.09
N TYR A 568 5.11 8.37 12.89
CA TYR A 568 6.50 8.34 12.44
C TYR A 568 7.40 7.76 13.53
N ALA A 569 8.17 6.73 13.19
CA ALA A 569 9.01 6.00 14.13
C ALA A 569 10.50 6.39 14.06
N GLY A 570 10.86 7.34 13.16
CA GLY A 570 12.25 7.67 12.89
C GLY A 570 12.84 6.79 11.78
N ASP A 571 14.04 7.15 11.31
CA ASP A 571 14.83 6.39 10.32
C ASP A 571 14.06 5.99 9.06
N GLY A 572 13.11 6.84 8.61
CA GLY A 572 12.28 6.58 7.46
C GLY A 572 11.24 5.47 7.67
N GLN A 573 10.82 5.22 8.91
CA GLN A 573 9.80 4.24 9.28
C GLN A 573 8.57 4.91 9.88
N MET A 574 7.40 4.32 9.66
CA MET A 574 6.16 4.64 10.39
C MET A 574 5.51 3.36 10.89
N ILE A 575 4.79 3.42 12.00
CA ILE A 575 3.79 2.42 12.36
C ILE A 575 2.42 2.92 11.96
N HIS A 576 1.68 2.11 11.23
CA HIS A 576 0.35 2.48 10.77
C HIS A 576 -0.59 1.27 10.74
N CYS A 577 -1.89 1.53 10.72
CA CYS A 577 -2.86 0.51 10.42
C CYS A 577 -2.94 0.36 8.89
N GLY A 578 -2.03 -0.47 8.36
CA GLY A 578 -2.16 -1.09 7.05
C GLY A 578 -3.01 -2.35 7.17
N ASN A 579 -2.73 -3.36 6.39
CA ASN A 579 -3.33 -4.68 6.55
C ASN A 579 -2.23 -5.76 6.52
N PRO A 580 -1.69 -6.14 7.70
CA PRO A 580 -2.05 -5.75 9.09
C PRO A 580 -1.43 -4.43 9.58
N ILE A 581 -1.65 -4.11 10.90
CA ILE A 581 -0.89 -3.05 11.59
C ILE A 581 0.57 -3.46 11.61
N GLN A 582 1.45 -2.57 11.10
CA GLN A 582 2.86 -2.88 10.91
C GLN A 582 3.74 -1.63 10.87
N TYR A 583 5.05 -1.85 10.99
CA TYR A 583 6.04 -0.85 10.63
C TYR A 583 6.33 -0.90 9.14
N THR A 584 6.28 0.26 8.47
CA THR A 584 6.46 0.37 7.01
C THR A 584 7.46 1.46 6.70
N SER A 585 8.35 1.21 5.71
CA SER A 585 9.25 2.24 5.22
C SER A 585 8.47 3.29 4.43
N ILE A 586 8.58 4.56 4.86
CA ILE A 586 8.00 5.69 4.13
C ILE A 586 8.78 6.03 2.84
N ASN A 587 9.95 5.42 2.64
CA ASN A 587 10.82 5.67 1.48
C ASN A 587 10.44 4.84 0.24
N SER A 588 9.39 4.01 0.33
CA SER A 588 8.88 3.31 -0.86
C SER A 588 8.28 4.30 -1.87
N ALA A 589 8.30 3.95 -3.15
CA ALA A 589 7.73 4.80 -4.20
C ALA A 589 6.25 5.13 -3.95
N TYR A 590 5.49 4.17 -3.43
CA TYR A 590 4.09 4.36 -3.04
C TYR A 590 3.95 5.47 -1.99
N TRP A 591 4.59 5.32 -0.83
CA TRP A 591 4.44 6.28 0.27
C TRP A 591 5.02 7.65 -0.08
N GLN A 592 6.10 7.72 -0.86
CA GLN A 592 6.66 8.98 -1.35
C GLN A 592 5.71 9.72 -2.29
N SER A 593 5.00 9.00 -3.18
CA SER A 593 4.04 9.62 -4.10
C SER A 593 2.75 10.10 -3.41
N HIS A 594 2.44 9.54 -2.23
CA HIS A 594 1.26 9.90 -1.44
C HIS A 594 1.58 10.76 -0.22
N PHE A 595 2.83 11.09 0.01
CA PHE A 595 3.22 11.92 1.15
C PHE A 595 2.52 13.28 1.12
N TYR A 596 1.91 13.67 2.25
CA TYR A 596 1.21 14.93 2.39
C TYR A 596 1.93 15.87 3.37
N ALA A 597 2.14 15.44 4.61
CA ALA A 597 2.75 16.27 5.65
C ALA A 597 3.20 15.47 6.86
N PHE A 598 4.02 16.08 7.70
CA PHE A 598 4.17 15.71 9.10
C PHE A 598 3.42 16.69 9.98
N GLY A 599 2.96 16.21 11.16
CA GLY A 599 2.33 17.05 12.17
C GLY A 599 2.56 16.56 13.59
N ARG A 600 2.51 17.48 14.52
CA ARG A 600 2.69 17.20 15.95
C ARG A 600 1.42 17.59 16.70
N PRO A 601 0.76 16.65 17.41
CA PRO A 601 -0.47 16.93 18.15
C PRO A 601 -0.25 17.77 19.40
#